data_e5d7c1a0f8b12bf21a947a8e9fa8e047
#
_entry.id   e5d7c1a0f8b12bf21a947a8e9fa8e047
#
_cell.length_a   1.000
_cell.length_b   1.000
_cell.length_c   1.000
_cell.angle_alpha   90.00
_cell.angle_beta   90.00
_cell.angle_gamma   90.00
#
_symmetry.space_group_name_H-M   'P 1'
#
loop_
_entity.id
_entity.type
_entity.pdbx_description
1 polymer ?
#
loop_
_entity_poly.entity_id
_entity_poly.type
_entity_poly.pdbx_seq_one_letter_code
_entity_poly.pdbx_strand_id
1 'polypeptide(L)'
;MKKLICFLFAFLFLLSAAGCGGKPIDTTWMEDPDTTVSRVSSSEALDSGALNEDQMTISSVLHFPIYKFDTLEELTQFKDSLDYPEMLSLAYDEVPSFNEVTAKYDEAFFSESTLLLVYAVAHTGSYRFAVDAISGDGTSLCVQIAETTHAEVVTDDMAGWFITVAVPDSAAAAYTEFDAVLAKVPGF
;
A
#
# COMPACT_ATOMS: atom_id res chain seq x y z
N MET A 1 2.34 -41.51 -38.70
CA MET A 1 1.41 -41.39 -37.59
C MET A 1 1.88 -40.52 -36.41
N LYS A 2 3.20 -40.28 -36.23
CA LYS A 2 3.70 -39.44 -35.12
C LYS A 2 3.50 -37.92 -35.30
N LYS A 3 3.28 -37.44 -36.51
CA LYS A 3 3.13 -35.97 -36.78
C LYS A 3 1.69 -35.45 -36.59
N LEU A 4 0.69 -36.35 -36.55
CA LEU A 4 -0.72 -35.95 -36.38
C LEU A 4 -1.09 -35.70 -34.92
N ILE A 5 -0.36 -36.34 -33.98
CA ILE A 5 -0.61 -36.20 -32.52
C ILE A 5 -0.15 -34.84 -31.98
N CYS A 6 0.96 -34.26 -32.52
CA CYS A 6 1.41 -32.96 -32.10
C CYS A 6 0.45 -31.81 -32.45
N PHE A 7 -0.28 -31.93 -33.57
CA PHE A 7 -1.25 -30.90 -33.95
C PHE A 7 -2.52 -30.89 -33.09
N LEU A 8 -2.91 -32.07 -32.59
CA LEU A 8 -4.07 -32.17 -31.71
C LEU A 8 -3.82 -31.57 -30.31
N PHE A 9 -2.60 -31.68 -29.80
CA PHE A 9 -2.22 -31.06 -28.51
C PHE A 9 -2.09 -29.56 -28.59
N ALA A 10 -1.60 -29.00 -29.71
CA ALA A 10 -1.52 -27.55 -29.90
C ALA A 10 -2.91 -26.90 -30.01
N PHE A 11 -3.90 -27.63 -30.54
CA PHE A 11 -5.29 -27.15 -30.66
C PHE A 11 -6.07 -27.22 -29.34
N LEU A 12 -5.72 -28.15 -28.45
CA LEU A 12 -6.34 -28.22 -27.11
C LEU A 12 -5.88 -27.09 -26.15
N PHE A 13 -4.66 -26.57 -26.33
CA PHE A 13 -4.16 -25.44 -25.55
C PHE A 13 -4.75 -24.09 -25.97
N LEU A 14 -5.22 -23.97 -27.22
CA LEU A 14 -5.85 -22.74 -27.72
C LEU A 14 -7.33 -22.62 -27.33
N LEU A 15 -7.97 -23.70 -26.84
CA LEU A 15 -9.37 -23.67 -26.42
C LEU A 15 -9.56 -23.39 -24.93
N SER A 16 -8.50 -23.42 -24.12
CA SER A 16 -8.55 -23.05 -22.70
C SER A 16 -8.40 -21.55 -22.42
N ALA A 17 -8.11 -20.74 -23.43
CA ALA A 17 -8.03 -19.26 -23.31
C ALA A 17 -9.36 -18.53 -23.58
N ALA A 18 -10.46 -19.26 -23.81
CA ALA A 18 -11.80 -18.69 -24.02
C ALA A 18 -12.66 -18.80 -22.77
N GLY A 19 -12.09 -18.53 -21.60
CA GLY A 19 -12.80 -18.51 -20.33
C GLY A 19 -12.74 -17.14 -19.68
N CYS A 20 -13.90 -16.50 -19.57
CA CYS A 20 -14.20 -15.22 -18.94
C CYS A 20 -13.67 -13.98 -19.69
N GLY A 21 -14.60 -13.31 -20.40
CA GLY A 21 -14.37 -12.06 -21.12
C GLY A 21 -14.29 -10.82 -20.21
N GLY A 22 -13.51 -10.86 -19.14
CA GLY A 22 -13.09 -9.66 -18.42
C GLY A 22 -12.01 -8.95 -19.23
N LYS A 23 -12.07 -7.62 -19.35
CA LYS A 23 -10.94 -6.85 -19.86
C LYS A 23 -9.73 -7.16 -18.99
N PRO A 24 -8.52 -7.36 -19.58
CA PRO A 24 -7.32 -7.48 -18.77
C PRO A 24 -7.19 -6.24 -17.87
N ILE A 25 -6.87 -6.46 -16.60
CA ILE A 25 -6.61 -5.37 -15.65
C ILE A 25 -5.38 -4.63 -16.15
N ASP A 26 -5.50 -3.31 -16.27
CA ASP A 26 -4.33 -2.46 -16.56
C ASP A 26 -3.44 -2.43 -15.31
N THR A 27 -2.25 -3.00 -15.41
CA THR A 27 -1.26 -3.05 -14.32
C THR A 27 -0.07 -2.10 -14.56
N THR A 28 -0.10 -1.28 -15.61
CA THR A 28 1.02 -0.38 -15.94
C THR A 28 1.28 0.66 -14.86
N TRP A 29 0.25 1.07 -14.10
CA TRP A 29 0.38 1.96 -12.96
C TRP A 29 1.22 1.36 -11.81
N MET A 30 1.36 0.03 -11.73
CA MET A 30 2.16 -0.65 -10.70
C MET A 30 3.68 -0.50 -10.95
N GLU A 31 4.10 -0.16 -12.17
CA GLU A 31 5.51 0.02 -12.52
C GLU A 31 6.06 1.38 -12.03
N ASP A 32 5.19 2.41 -11.96
CA ASP A 32 5.52 3.75 -11.47
C ASP A 32 4.31 4.31 -10.67
N PRO A 33 4.06 3.78 -9.46
CA PRO A 33 2.90 4.16 -8.67
C PRO A 33 3.06 5.57 -8.08
N ASP A 34 1.99 6.37 -8.09
CA ASP A 34 1.96 7.62 -7.34
C ASP A 34 1.88 7.32 -5.83
N THR A 35 3.01 7.51 -5.16
CA THR A 35 3.16 7.24 -3.74
C THR A 35 3.70 8.43 -2.99
N THR A 36 3.33 8.58 -1.73
CA THR A 36 3.94 9.54 -0.82
C THR A 36 4.22 8.92 0.54
N VAL A 37 5.18 9.47 1.25
CA VAL A 37 5.53 9.03 2.59
C VAL A 37 5.53 10.23 3.51
N SER A 38 4.88 10.11 4.68
CA SER A 38 4.93 11.10 5.75
C SER A 38 5.20 10.42 7.08
N ARG A 39 5.97 11.10 7.94
CA ARG A 39 6.18 10.66 9.32
C ARG A 39 5.04 11.18 10.18
N VAL A 40 4.51 10.34 11.05
CA VAL A 40 3.56 10.73 12.09
C VAL A 40 4.18 10.47 13.45
N SER A 41 3.80 11.24 14.45
CA SER A 41 4.30 11.07 15.80
C SER A 41 4.00 9.67 16.32
N SER A 42 4.79 9.23 17.30
CA SER A 42 4.77 7.88 17.87
C SER A 42 3.37 7.39 18.25
N SER A 43 3.28 6.11 18.57
CA SER A 43 2.08 5.32 18.88
C SER A 43 1.05 6.01 19.79
N GLU A 44 1.44 6.93 20.67
CA GLU A 44 0.51 7.66 21.53
C GLU A 44 -0.50 8.52 20.75
N ALA A 45 -0.10 9.07 19.60
CA ALA A 45 -1.00 9.88 18.75
C ALA A 45 -2.02 9.01 17.98
N LEU A 46 -1.77 7.73 17.88
CA LEU A 46 -2.50 6.81 17.01
C LEU A 46 -3.20 5.69 17.78
N ASP A 47 -3.15 5.73 19.14
CA ASP A 47 -3.72 4.72 20.05
C ASP A 47 -5.25 4.80 20.17
N SER A 48 -5.90 5.49 19.22
CA SER A 48 -7.36 5.67 19.21
C SER A 48 -8.16 4.41 18.88
N GLY A 49 -7.51 3.26 18.70
CA GLY A 49 -8.16 2.05 18.20
C GLY A 49 -8.55 2.14 16.71
N ALA A 50 -8.33 3.29 16.06
CA ALA A 50 -8.49 3.43 14.61
C ALA A 50 -7.36 2.71 13.86
N LEU A 51 -6.17 2.64 14.48
CA LEU A 51 -5.01 1.92 13.97
C LEU A 51 -4.83 0.65 14.82
N ASN A 52 -5.35 -0.44 14.34
CA ASN A 52 -5.36 -1.71 15.06
C ASN A 52 -3.97 -2.33 15.04
N GLU A 53 -3.14 -2.10 16.06
CA GLU A 53 -1.83 -2.73 16.23
C GLU A 53 -1.95 -4.27 16.26
N ASP A 54 -3.09 -4.81 16.66
CA ASP A 54 -3.38 -6.25 16.62
C ASP A 54 -3.37 -6.84 15.20
N GLN A 55 -3.38 -6.00 14.15
CA GLN A 55 -3.23 -6.45 12.77
C GLN A 55 -1.77 -6.67 12.35
N MET A 56 -0.80 -6.27 13.18
CA MET A 56 0.60 -6.62 12.95
C MET A 56 0.84 -8.10 13.28
N THR A 57 0.50 -8.97 12.35
CA THR A 57 0.73 -10.39 12.52
C THR A 57 2.22 -10.70 12.26
N ILE A 58 2.95 -11.07 13.30
CA ILE A 58 4.30 -11.64 13.16
C ILE A 58 4.15 -13.08 12.66
N SER A 59 3.99 -13.21 11.37
CA SER A 59 4.22 -14.45 10.66
C SER A 59 5.66 -14.43 10.10
N SER A 60 6.02 -15.36 9.21
CA SER A 60 7.28 -15.27 8.46
C SER A 60 7.39 -14.01 7.58
N VAL A 61 6.30 -13.23 7.48
CA VAL A 61 6.19 -11.95 6.76
C VAL A 61 5.51 -10.98 7.70
N LEU A 62 6.07 -9.77 7.85
CA LEU A 62 5.46 -8.69 8.62
C LEU A 62 4.39 -8.01 7.75
N HIS A 63 3.15 -8.03 8.20
CA HIS A 63 2.04 -7.31 7.59
C HIS A 63 1.83 -5.97 8.29
N PHE A 64 1.47 -4.96 7.50
CA PHE A 64 1.13 -3.63 7.99
C PHE A 64 -0.38 -3.38 7.84
N PRO A 65 -1.01 -2.64 8.77
CA PRO A 65 -2.35 -2.13 8.58
C PRO A 65 -2.47 -1.35 7.27
N ILE A 66 -3.51 -1.63 6.50
CA ILE A 66 -3.84 -0.93 5.26
C ILE A 66 -5.28 -0.46 5.28
N TYR A 67 -5.51 0.78 4.88
CA TYR A 67 -6.80 1.44 4.82
C TYR A 67 -7.09 1.81 3.38
N LYS A 68 -8.35 1.71 2.98
CA LYS A 68 -8.81 2.08 1.64
C LYS A 68 -9.81 3.23 1.76
N PHE A 69 -9.62 4.24 0.95
CA PHE A 69 -10.51 5.39 0.82
C PHE A 69 -10.95 5.54 -0.63
N ASP A 70 -12.25 5.52 -0.84
CA ASP A 70 -12.86 5.71 -2.15
C ASP A 70 -13.39 7.16 -2.32
N THR A 71 -13.37 7.94 -1.23
CA THR A 71 -13.90 9.31 -1.22
C THR A 71 -13.05 10.24 -0.34
N LEU A 72 -13.10 11.54 -0.65
CA LEU A 72 -12.50 12.58 0.19
C LEU A 72 -13.12 12.60 1.60
N GLU A 73 -14.41 12.30 1.70
CA GLU A 73 -15.11 12.24 3.00
C GLU A 73 -14.53 11.14 3.90
N GLU A 74 -14.28 9.94 3.37
CA GLU A 74 -13.68 8.83 4.12
C GLU A 74 -12.27 9.17 4.61
N LEU A 75 -11.43 9.77 3.77
CA LEU A 75 -10.11 10.24 4.18
C LEU A 75 -10.19 11.32 5.27
N THR A 76 -11.17 12.23 5.17
CA THR A 76 -11.39 13.28 6.17
C THR A 76 -11.85 12.68 7.49
N GLN A 77 -12.83 11.78 7.45
CA GLN A 77 -13.32 11.07 8.64
C GLN A 77 -12.21 10.26 9.31
N PHE A 78 -11.34 9.61 8.54
CA PHE A 78 -10.17 8.93 9.09
C PHE A 78 -9.27 9.90 9.86
N LYS A 79 -8.91 11.05 9.25
CA LYS A 79 -8.07 12.07 9.91
C LYS A 79 -8.69 12.59 11.19
N ASP A 80 -10.00 12.84 11.17
CA ASP A 80 -10.74 13.37 12.32
C ASP A 80 -10.96 12.31 13.42
N SER A 81 -10.86 11.03 13.09
CA SER A 81 -11.01 9.92 14.04
C SER A 81 -9.76 9.66 14.89
N LEU A 82 -8.62 10.24 14.52
CA LEU A 82 -7.38 10.10 15.29
C LEU A 82 -7.44 10.95 16.56
N ASP A 83 -6.87 10.45 17.66
CA ASP A 83 -6.92 11.13 18.97
C ASP A 83 -6.25 12.51 18.94
N TYR A 84 -5.23 12.68 18.11
CA TYR A 84 -4.46 13.92 17.99
C TYR A 84 -4.33 14.34 16.51
N PRO A 85 -5.42 14.77 15.86
CA PRO A 85 -5.42 15.11 14.44
C PRO A 85 -4.47 16.28 14.09
N GLU A 86 -4.14 17.16 15.05
CA GLU A 86 -3.16 18.22 14.88
C GLU A 86 -1.75 17.72 14.58
N MET A 87 -1.41 16.49 15.02
CA MET A 87 -0.12 15.87 14.74
C MET A 87 0.08 15.56 13.26
N LEU A 88 -1.02 15.43 12.50
CA LEU A 88 -0.97 15.24 11.05
C LEU A 88 -0.42 16.46 10.29
N SER A 89 -0.34 17.61 10.94
CA SER A 89 0.23 18.86 10.38
C SER A 89 1.71 19.04 10.73
N LEU A 90 2.30 18.14 11.52
CA LEU A 90 3.71 18.24 11.90
C LEU A 90 4.59 17.62 10.81
N ALA A 91 5.52 18.41 10.29
CA ALA A 91 6.61 17.92 9.47
C ALA A 91 7.79 17.50 10.37
N TYR A 92 8.49 16.46 9.98
CA TYR A 92 9.65 15.94 10.71
C TYR A 92 10.87 15.95 9.79
N ASP A 93 11.89 16.70 10.16
CA ASP A 93 13.09 16.89 9.34
C ASP A 93 12.74 17.38 7.92
N GLU A 94 13.16 16.65 6.89
CA GLU A 94 12.86 16.96 5.49
C GLU A 94 11.59 16.22 4.99
N VAL A 95 10.88 15.48 5.85
CA VAL A 95 9.68 14.70 5.49
C VAL A 95 8.45 15.60 5.67
N PRO A 96 7.65 15.79 4.62
CA PRO A 96 6.44 16.59 4.71
C PRO A 96 5.41 15.96 5.65
N SER A 97 4.54 16.79 6.22
CA SER A 97 3.44 16.35 7.06
C SER A 97 2.40 15.55 6.26
N PHE A 98 1.61 14.74 6.95
CA PHE A 98 0.54 13.96 6.31
C PHE A 98 -0.50 14.88 5.65
N ASN A 99 -0.83 16.00 6.28
CA ASN A 99 -1.77 16.96 5.69
C ASN A 99 -1.22 17.62 4.43
N GLU A 100 0.08 17.91 4.36
CA GLU A 100 0.71 18.44 3.14
C GLU A 100 0.67 17.43 2.00
N VAL A 101 1.06 16.17 2.24
CA VAL A 101 1.09 15.14 1.18
C VAL A 101 -0.31 14.75 0.71
N THR A 102 -1.31 14.84 1.58
CA THR A 102 -2.69 14.48 1.24
C THR A 102 -3.52 15.64 0.70
N ALA A 103 -2.97 16.87 0.68
CA ALA A 103 -3.67 18.03 0.12
C ALA A 103 -3.98 17.90 -1.39
N LYS A 104 -3.25 17.05 -2.10
CA LYS A 104 -3.49 16.76 -3.53
C LYS A 104 -4.68 15.81 -3.79
N TYR A 105 -5.17 15.11 -2.78
CA TYR A 105 -6.26 14.15 -2.90
C TYR A 105 -7.59 14.85 -2.65
N ASP A 106 -8.08 15.51 -3.68
CA ASP A 106 -9.37 16.24 -3.70
C ASP A 106 -10.49 15.39 -4.33
N GLU A 107 -11.68 15.98 -4.50
CA GLU A 107 -12.81 15.30 -5.14
C GLU A 107 -12.50 14.87 -6.59
N ALA A 108 -11.67 15.62 -7.31
CA ALA A 108 -11.28 15.26 -8.67
C ALA A 108 -10.40 14.00 -8.66
N PHE A 109 -9.47 13.90 -7.72
CA PHE A 109 -8.68 12.68 -7.52
C PHE A 109 -9.58 11.46 -7.26
N PHE A 110 -10.51 11.57 -6.30
CA PHE A 110 -11.43 10.48 -5.94
C PHE A 110 -12.50 10.16 -6.98
N SER A 111 -12.62 10.96 -8.05
CA SER A 111 -13.48 10.62 -9.18
C SER A 111 -12.84 9.61 -10.15
N GLU A 112 -11.55 9.36 -10.05
CA GLU A 112 -10.79 8.52 -10.97
C GLU A 112 -9.88 7.50 -10.25
N SER A 113 -9.70 7.64 -8.93
CA SER A 113 -8.74 6.87 -8.14
C SER A 113 -9.21 6.60 -6.72
N THR A 114 -8.84 5.45 -6.23
CA THR A 114 -8.90 5.02 -4.83
C THR A 114 -7.56 5.30 -4.16
N LEU A 115 -7.56 5.72 -2.90
CA LEU A 115 -6.36 5.91 -2.10
C LEU A 115 -6.18 4.75 -1.12
N LEU A 116 -5.03 4.10 -1.16
CA LEU A 116 -4.59 3.18 -0.10
C LEU A 116 -3.64 3.92 0.84
N LEU A 117 -3.78 3.65 2.13
CA LEU A 117 -2.92 4.16 3.19
C LEU A 117 -2.36 2.98 3.98
N VAL A 118 -1.05 2.82 3.95
CA VAL A 118 -0.34 1.84 4.78
C VAL A 118 0.23 2.53 6.01
N TYR A 119 0.03 1.95 7.18
CA TYR A 119 0.63 2.40 8.42
C TYR A 119 1.78 1.49 8.84
N ALA A 120 3.00 2.01 8.79
CA ALA A 120 4.20 1.29 9.19
C ALA A 120 4.77 1.87 10.49
N VAL A 121 5.03 1.02 11.48
CA VAL A 121 5.66 1.41 12.75
C VAL A 121 7.12 0.97 12.72
N ALA A 122 8.02 1.87 13.12
CA ALA A 122 9.42 1.59 13.28
C ALA A 122 9.86 1.77 14.74
N HIS A 123 10.80 0.95 15.18
CA HIS A 123 11.40 1.05 16.52
C HIS A 123 12.23 2.33 16.71
N THR A 124 12.50 3.05 15.64
CA THR A 124 13.30 4.27 15.64
C THR A 124 12.83 5.22 14.54
N GLY A 125 12.85 6.52 14.85
CA GLY A 125 12.58 7.58 13.89
C GLY A 125 13.65 7.73 12.80
N SER A 126 14.75 7.00 12.90
CA SER A 126 15.84 7.01 11.91
C SER A 126 15.53 6.18 10.66
N TYR A 127 14.58 5.24 10.74
CA TYR A 127 14.19 4.42 9.59
C TYR A 127 13.41 5.25 8.57
N ARG A 128 13.52 4.88 7.32
CA ARG A 128 12.76 5.44 6.20
C ARG A 128 12.15 4.29 5.41
N PHE A 129 10.96 4.52 4.88
CA PHE A 129 10.23 3.53 4.12
C PHE A 129 9.89 4.07 2.73
N ALA A 130 9.73 3.16 1.79
CA ALA A 130 9.19 3.44 0.47
C ALA A 130 8.40 2.22 -0.02
N VAL A 131 7.55 2.43 -1.01
CA VAL A 131 6.96 1.32 -1.76
C VAL A 131 8.05 0.72 -2.65
N ASP A 132 8.31 -0.57 -2.49
CA ASP A 132 9.28 -1.34 -3.29
C ASP A 132 8.62 -1.91 -4.54
N ALA A 133 7.44 -2.50 -4.37
CA ALA A 133 6.67 -3.07 -5.46
C ALA A 133 5.18 -3.12 -5.12
N ILE A 134 4.35 -3.19 -6.15
CA ILE A 134 2.93 -3.51 -6.04
C ILE A 134 2.67 -4.71 -6.93
N SER A 135 1.90 -5.66 -6.43
CA SER A 135 1.54 -6.85 -7.18
C SER A 135 0.08 -7.22 -6.96
N GLY A 136 -0.56 -7.78 -7.99
CA GLY A 136 -1.92 -8.29 -7.92
C GLY A 136 -1.96 -9.78 -8.20
N ASP A 137 -2.70 -10.54 -7.40
CA ASP A 137 -2.95 -11.97 -7.60
C ASP A 137 -4.43 -12.28 -7.38
N GLY A 138 -5.11 -12.67 -8.44
CA GLY A 138 -6.56 -12.93 -8.40
C GLY A 138 -7.33 -11.68 -7.97
N THR A 139 -7.90 -11.70 -6.76
CA THR A 139 -8.66 -10.59 -6.16
C THR A 139 -7.90 -9.83 -5.09
N SER A 140 -6.63 -10.16 -4.85
CA SER A 140 -5.77 -9.54 -3.84
C SER A 140 -4.77 -8.58 -4.49
N LEU A 141 -4.59 -7.40 -3.89
CA LEU A 141 -3.54 -6.44 -4.20
C LEU A 141 -2.60 -6.35 -3.00
N CYS A 142 -1.30 -6.53 -3.25
CA CYS A 142 -0.27 -6.47 -2.23
C CYS A 142 0.70 -5.31 -2.49
N VAL A 143 0.87 -4.46 -1.48
CA VAL A 143 1.87 -3.37 -1.45
C VAL A 143 3.09 -3.86 -0.68
N GLN A 144 4.24 -3.91 -1.33
CA GLN A 144 5.51 -4.27 -0.70
C GLN A 144 6.22 -3.00 -0.24
N ILE A 145 6.50 -2.92 1.05
CA ILE A 145 7.17 -1.78 1.68
C ILE A 145 8.61 -2.18 1.98
N ALA A 146 9.57 -1.38 1.54
CA ALA A 146 10.98 -1.56 1.88
C ALA A 146 11.44 -0.53 2.89
N GLU A 147 12.31 -0.94 3.79
CA GLU A 147 13.14 -0.04 4.57
C GLU A 147 14.30 0.48 3.69
N THR A 148 14.40 1.80 3.52
CA THR A 148 15.34 2.42 2.57
C THR A 148 16.59 3.00 3.23
N THR A 149 16.63 3.09 4.57
CA THR A 149 17.75 3.68 5.30
C THR A 149 18.26 2.73 6.37
N HIS A 150 19.54 2.36 6.25
CA HIS A 150 20.29 1.74 7.33
C HIS A 150 21.03 2.86 8.10
N ALA A 151 20.52 3.23 9.26
CA ALA A 151 21.20 4.14 10.14
C ALA A 151 22.17 3.32 11.04
N GLU A 152 23.47 3.65 11.00
CA GLU A 152 24.46 3.06 11.93
C GLU A 152 24.20 3.47 13.39
N VAL A 153 23.56 4.61 13.59
CA VAL A 153 23.13 5.14 14.89
C VAL A 153 21.62 5.35 14.83
N VAL A 154 20.90 4.64 15.66
CA VAL A 154 19.44 4.73 15.76
C VAL A 154 19.05 5.53 16.99
N THR A 155 18.00 6.31 16.87
CA THR A 155 17.34 6.97 17.99
C THR A 155 16.43 5.97 18.70
N ASP A 156 16.23 6.10 20.01
CA ASP A 156 15.35 5.24 20.80
C ASP A 156 13.95 5.87 20.88
N ASP A 157 13.45 6.31 19.71
CA ASP A 157 12.13 6.89 19.54
C ASP A 157 11.34 6.06 18.54
N MET A 158 10.22 5.53 18.94
CA MET A 158 9.28 4.89 18.02
C MET A 158 8.72 5.94 17.04
N ALA A 159 8.58 5.57 15.79
CA ALA A 159 7.99 6.42 14.75
C ALA A 159 6.95 5.67 13.94
N GLY A 160 5.84 6.34 13.66
CA GLY A 160 4.84 5.89 12.70
C GLY A 160 5.08 6.53 11.33
N TRP A 161 4.73 5.81 10.28
CA TRP A 161 4.84 6.25 8.91
C TRP A 161 3.54 5.98 8.17
N PHE A 162 2.99 7.01 7.54
CA PHE A 162 1.90 6.88 6.60
C PHE A 162 2.45 6.87 5.18
N ILE A 163 2.13 5.80 4.45
CA ILE A 163 2.55 5.59 3.07
C ILE A 163 1.29 5.53 2.23
N THR A 164 1.12 6.46 1.31
CA THR A 164 -0.05 6.48 0.43
C THR A 164 0.28 5.87 -0.92
N VAL A 165 -0.70 5.20 -1.51
CA VAL A 165 -0.64 4.65 -2.87
C VAL A 165 -1.93 5.00 -3.59
N ALA A 166 -1.82 5.74 -4.69
CA ALA A 166 -2.95 6.01 -5.57
C ALA A 166 -3.17 4.82 -6.52
N VAL A 167 -4.39 4.31 -6.54
CA VAL A 167 -4.80 3.18 -7.39
C VAL A 167 -5.90 3.64 -8.33
N PRO A 168 -5.75 3.54 -9.66
CA PRO A 168 -6.83 3.86 -10.59
C PRO A 168 -8.09 3.04 -10.28
N ASP A 169 -9.27 3.66 -10.30
CA ASP A 169 -10.55 2.98 -9.99
C ASP A 169 -10.80 1.76 -10.86
N SER A 170 -10.38 1.83 -12.14
CA SER A 170 -10.48 0.71 -13.07
C SER A 170 -9.67 -0.52 -12.62
N ALA A 171 -8.59 -0.30 -11.87
CA ALA A 171 -7.79 -1.34 -11.27
C ALA A 171 -8.33 -1.71 -9.88
N ALA A 172 -8.64 -0.72 -9.02
CA ALA A 172 -9.16 -0.94 -7.67
C ALA A 172 -10.42 -1.82 -7.66
N ALA A 173 -11.32 -1.63 -8.63
CA ALA A 173 -12.54 -2.43 -8.76
C ALA A 173 -12.31 -3.93 -9.02
N ALA A 174 -11.10 -4.32 -9.42
CA ALA A 174 -10.75 -5.72 -9.66
C ALA A 174 -10.29 -6.44 -8.38
N TYR A 175 -9.93 -5.68 -7.34
CA TYR A 175 -9.41 -6.22 -6.08
C TYR A 175 -10.41 -6.03 -4.95
N THR A 176 -10.61 -7.09 -4.17
CA THR A 176 -11.48 -7.10 -2.99
C THR A 176 -10.69 -7.23 -1.69
N GLU A 177 -9.43 -7.62 -1.80
CA GLU A 177 -8.51 -7.78 -0.69
C GLU A 177 -7.28 -6.91 -0.91
N PHE A 178 -6.85 -6.22 0.14
CA PHE A 178 -5.68 -5.34 0.11
C PHE A 178 -4.76 -5.74 1.26
N ASP A 179 -3.48 -5.91 0.96
CA ASP A 179 -2.47 -6.30 1.92
C ASP A 179 -1.22 -5.41 1.76
N ALA A 180 -0.49 -5.23 2.85
CA ALA A 180 0.77 -4.50 2.85
C ALA A 180 1.79 -5.28 3.66
N VAL A 181 2.95 -5.56 3.06
CA VAL A 181 3.97 -6.39 3.67
C VAL A 181 5.34 -5.72 3.64
N LEU A 182 6.16 -6.01 4.65
CA LEU A 182 7.57 -5.63 4.60
C LEU A 182 8.28 -6.48 3.54
N ALA A 183 8.86 -5.84 2.55
CA ALA A 183 9.74 -6.50 1.59
C ALA A 183 10.91 -7.13 2.34
N LYS A 184 11.30 -8.33 1.92
CA LYS A 184 12.41 -9.03 2.56
C LYS A 184 13.68 -8.21 2.41
N VAL A 185 14.23 -7.72 3.53
CA VAL A 185 15.49 -6.97 3.52
C VAL A 185 16.58 -7.89 2.95
N PRO A 186 17.29 -7.48 1.89
CA PRO A 186 18.39 -8.27 1.37
C PRO A 186 19.50 -8.36 2.44
N GLY A 187 19.74 -9.55 2.99
CA GLY A 187 20.90 -9.80 3.85
C GLY A 187 20.62 -10.23 5.29
N PHE A 188 19.40 -10.56 5.65
CA PHE A 188 19.09 -11.30 6.89
C PHE A 188 18.57 -12.70 6.60
#